data_b911abef1d605e0a3bcaa2c6aa6a5578
#
_entry.id   b911abef1d605e0a3bcaa2c6aa6a5578
#
_cell.length_a   1.000
_cell.length_b   1.000
_cell.length_c   1.000
_cell.angle_alpha   90.00
_cell.angle_beta   90.00
_cell.angle_gamma   90.00
#
_symmetry.space_group_name_H-M   'P 1'
#
loop_
_entity.id
_entity.type
_entity.pdbx_description
1 polymer ?
#
loop_
_entity_poly.entity_id
_entity_poly.type
_entity_poly.pdbx_seq_one_letter_code
_entity_poly.pdbx_strand_id
1 'polypeptide(L)'
;MIEIVKTSPNSKYRGEIYENIYKLEPGCCLSLTAAAVVTPLSVTPAVDGEYDGLALHRWWSLGEVVERSSKHIIKNEDDAIKGLDIRLRESIRLQSIADVPLGAFLSGGIDSSTIVALMQSEAVSPVKTFTIGFSESEHNEAIYAKEVARHLGTEHTELYLSSNDALD
;
A
#
# COMPACT_ATOMS: atom_id res chain seq x y z
N MET A 1 -21.99 7.65 -1.11
CA MET A 1 -21.45 6.86 0.02
C MET A 1 -22.10 5.49 -0.08
N ILE A 2 -21.35 4.45 -0.36
CA ILE A 2 -21.90 3.09 -0.47
C ILE A 2 -21.91 2.54 0.95
N GLU A 3 -23.08 2.41 1.56
CA GLU A 3 -23.27 1.79 2.85
C GLU A 3 -23.23 0.26 2.64
N ILE A 4 -22.05 -0.33 2.83
CA ILE A 4 -21.86 -1.76 2.63
C ILE A 4 -22.00 -2.45 3.97
N VAL A 5 -23.20 -2.99 4.22
CA VAL A 5 -23.50 -4.10 5.15
C VAL A 5 -23.54 -3.82 6.65
N LYS A 6 -24.72 -4.02 7.24
CA LYS A 6 -24.87 -4.27 8.69
C LYS A 6 -24.25 -5.63 9.04
N THR A 7 -23.18 -5.68 9.85
CA THR A 7 -22.68 -6.94 10.36
C THR A 7 -23.25 -7.27 11.74
N SER A 8 -23.29 -8.56 12.01
CA SER A 8 -23.61 -9.12 13.33
C SER A 8 -22.59 -8.63 14.38
N PRO A 9 -22.99 -8.41 15.64
CA PRO A 9 -22.12 -7.99 16.75
C PRO A 9 -20.91 -8.91 17.02
N ASN A 10 -20.88 -10.10 16.43
CA ASN A 10 -19.85 -11.13 16.65
C ASN A 10 -18.81 -11.25 15.52
N SER A 11 -18.77 -10.32 14.57
CA SER A 11 -17.73 -10.31 13.53
C SER A 11 -16.34 -10.06 14.14
N LYS A 12 -15.38 -10.96 13.86
CA LYS A 12 -13.97 -10.87 14.28
C LYS A 12 -13.21 -9.71 13.61
N TYR A 13 -13.81 -9.01 12.69
CA TYR A 13 -13.21 -7.92 11.92
C TYR A 13 -13.58 -6.58 12.55
N ARG A 14 -12.92 -6.28 13.67
CA ARG A 14 -12.95 -4.97 14.32
C ARG A 14 -11.81 -4.14 13.74
N GLY A 15 -12.12 -3.14 12.97
CA GLY A 15 -11.09 -2.26 12.43
C GLY A 15 -11.61 -0.91 11.98
N GLU A 16 -12.93 -0.68 12.09
CA GLU A 16 -13.52 0.55 11.57
C GLU A 16 -13.98 1.46 12.72
N ILE A 17 -13.76 2.76 12.52
CA ILE A 17 -14.12 3.82 13.49
C ILE A 17 -15.64 4.03 13.48
N TYR A 18 -16.31 3.71 12.36
CA TYR A 18 -17.73 3.96 12.18
C TYR A 18 -18.55 2.67 12.21
N GLU A 19 -19.69 2.71 12.84
CA GLU A 19 -20.64 1.61 12.90
C GLU A 19 -21.21 1.30 11.49
N ASN A 20 -21.25 0.03 11.13
CA ASN A 20 -21.72 -0.48 9.82
C ASN A 20 -20.89 -0.08 8.59
N ILE A 21 -19.67 0.41 8.77
CA ILE A 21 -18.69 0.60 7.70
C ILE A 21 -17.62 -0.46 7.85
N TYR A 22 -17.30 -1.14 6.75
CA TYR A 22 -16.35 -2.26 6.74
C TYR A 22 -15.31 -2.06 5.66
N LYS A 23 -14.08 -2.40 5.97
CA LYS A 23 -13.02 -2.50 4.99
C LYS A 23 -13.14 -3.78 4.18
N LEU A 24 -12.96 -3.68 2.88
CA LEU A 24 -12.71 -4.85 2.07
C LEU A 24 -11.38 -5.49 2.50
N GLU A 25 -11.38 -6.80 2.76
CA GLU A 25 -10.15 -7.50 3.14
C GLU A 25 -9.09 -7.42 2.03
N PRO A 26 -7.79 -7.33 2.40
CA PRO A 26 -6.71 -7.37 1.41
C PRO A 26 -6.79 -8.62 0.53
N GLY A 27 -6.55 -8.44 -0.77
CA GLY A 27 -6.62 -9.53 -1.73
C GLY A 27 -8.03 -9.98 -2.07
N CYS A 28 -9.07 -9.22 -1.70
CA CYS A 28 -10.45 -9.48 -2.07
C CYS A 28 -10.95 -8.49 -3.14
N CYS A 29 -11.87 -8.95 -3.96
CA CYS A 29 -12.60 -8.16 -4.94
C CYS A 29 -14.09 -8.27 -4.64
N LEU A 30 -14.76 -7.12 -4.56
CA LEU A 30 -16.20 -7.03 -4.38
C LEU A 30 -16.85 -6.65 -5.71
N SER A 31 -17.72 -7.50 -6.22
CA SER A 31 -18.54 -7.24 -7.41
C SER A 31 -19.97 -6.95 -7.00
N LEU A 32 -20.53 -5.86 -7.52
CA LEU A 32 -21.90 -5.41 -7.22
C LEU A 32 -22.66 -5.21 -8.52
N THR A 33 -23.90 -5.70 -8.56
CA THR A 33 -24.86 -5.29 -9.58
C THR A 33 -25.57 -3.99 -9.18
N ALA A 34 -26.13 -3.27 -10.14
CA ALA A 34 -26.89 -2.06 -9.85
C ALA A 34 -28.08 -2.29 -8.90
N ALA A 35 -28.67 -3.48 -8.93
CA ALA A 35 -29.78 -3.85 -8.05
C ALA A 35 -29.31 -4.03 -6.59
N ALA A 36 -28.13 -4.62 -6.38
CA ALA A 36 -27.57 -4.85 -5.04
C ALA A 36 -27.22 -3.55 -4.29
N VAL A 37 -26.96 -2.47 -5.01
CA VAL A 37 -26.65 -1.16 -4.41
C VAL A 37 -27.88 -0.55 -3.71
N VAL A 38 -29.08 -0.91 -4.15
CA VAL A 38 -30.35 -0.33 -3.64
C VAL A 38 -30.90 -1.10 -2.45
N THR A 39 -30.56 -2.39 -2.34
CA THR A 39 -31.09 -3.27 -1.28
C THR A 39 -29.95 -3.71 -0.37
N PRO A 40 -29.84 -3.13 0.85
CA PRO A 40 -28.83 -3.54 1.81
C PRO A 40 -28.94 -5.03 2.15
N LEU A 41 -27.80 -5.72 2.21
CA LEU A 41 -27.76 -7.11 2.67
C LEU A 41 -28.14 -7.19 4.16
N SER A 42 -28.87 -8.20 4.52
CA SER A 42 -29.22 -8.52 5.92
C SER A 42 -28.10 -9.32 6.64
N VAL A 43 -27.13 -9.80 5.88
CA VAL A 43 -26.02 -10.65 6.38
C VAL A 43 -24.67 -10.12 5.89
N THR A 44 -23.62 -10.35 6.67
CA THR A 44 -22.25 -10.04 6.26
C THR A 44 -21.84 -11.00 5.15
N PRO A 45 -21.36 -10.52 3.98
CA PRO A 45 -20.86 -11.38 2.95
C PRO A 45 -19.66 -12.20 3.44
N ALA A 46 -19.69 -13.49 3.21
CA ALA A 46 -18.51 -14.35 3.38
C ALA A 46 -17.60 -14.25 2.16
N VAL A 47 -16.30 -14.44 2.38
CA VAL A 47 -15.34 -14.55 1.27
C VAL A 47 -15.71 -15.76 0.41
N ASP A 48 -15.61 -15.59 -0.91
CA ASP A 48 -16.02 -16.55 -1.94
C ASP A 48 -17.52 -16.91 -1.90
N GLY A 49 -18.32 -15.97 -1.33
CA GLY A 49 -19.77 -16.07 -1.31
C GLY A 49 -20.43 -15.19 -2.39
N GLU A 50 -21.58 -15.67 -2.87
CA GLU A 50 -22.47 -14.92 -3.76
C GLU A 50 -23.80 -14.65 -3.05
N TYR A 51 -24.25 -13.41 -3.13
CA TYR A 51 -25.49 -12.93 -2.52
C TYR A 51 -26.22 -12.08 -3.55
N ASP A 52 -27.49 -12.04 -3.55
CA ASP A 52 -28.37 -11.35 -4.50
C ASP A 52 -27.78 -10.08 -5.15
N GLY A 53 -26.96 -10.29 -6.19
CA GLY A 53 -26.24 -9.24 -6.89
C GLY A 53 -24.94 -8.72 -6.27
N LEU A 54 -24.43 -9.38 -5.22
CA LEU A 54 -23.13 -9.11 -4.62
C LEU A 54 -22.30 -10.39 -4.60
N ALA A 55 -21.05 -10.32 -5.03
CA ALA A 55 -20.09 -11.40 -4.94
C ALA A 55 -18.78 -10.89 -4.31
N LEU A 56 -18.28 -11.61 -3.33
CA LEU A 56 -17.00 -11.34 -2.68
C LEU A 56 -16.04 -12.48 -2.99
N HIS A 57 -15.00 -12.17 -3.76
CA HIS A 57 -14.01 -13.15 -4.19
C HIS A 57 -12.61 -12.81 -3.66
N ARG A 58 -11.91 -13.80 -3.08
CA ARG A 58 -10.51 -13.68 -2.69
C ARG A 58 -9.61 -14.18 -3.82
N TRP A 59 -8.82 -13.28 -4.38
CA TRP A 59 -7.84 -13.61 -5.42
C TRP A 59 -6.41 -13.77 -4.88
N TRP A 60 -6.14 -13.28 -3.65
CA TRP A 60 -4.84 -13.37 -3.02
C TRP A 60 -4.96 -13.45 -1.49
N SER A 61 -4.08 -14.21 -0.86
CA SER A 61 -3.99 -14.33 0.60
C SER A 61 -2.52 -14.46 1.02
N LEU A 62 -2.07 -13.59 1.92
CA LEU A 62 -0.73 -13.67 2.50
C LEU A 62 -0.50 -15.02 3.20
N GLY A 63 -1.50 -15.53 3.92
CA GLY A 63 -1.42 -16.83 4.60
C GLY A 63 -1.12 -17.98 3.64
N GLU A 64 -1.83 -18.04 2.51
CA GLU A 64 -1.60 -19.06 1.48
C GLU A 64 -0.23 -18.90 0.79
N VAL A 65 0.22 -17.66 0.57
CA VAL A 65 1.56 -17.40 0.03
C VAL A 65 2.63 -17.89 0.99
N VAL A 66 2.51 -17.59 2.28
CA VAL A 66 3.45 -18.04 3.32
C VAL A 66 3.47 -19.57 3.41
N GLU A 67 2.29 -20.21 3.47
CA GLU A 67 2.20 -21.68 3.53
C GLU A 67 2.85 -22.35 2.31
N ARG A 68 2.58 -21.84 1.12
CA ARG A 68 3.18 -22.35 -0.13
C ARG A 68 4.68 -22.09 -0.19
N SER A 69 5.14 -20.93 0.23
CA SER A 69 6.54 -20.52 0.18
C SER A 69 7.39 -21.21 1.24
N SER A 70 6.81 -21.61 2.39
CA SER A 70 7.52 -22.33 3.45
C SER A 70 8.10 -23.68 2.98
N LYS A 71 7.55 -24.23 1.91
CA LYS A 71 8.03 -25.46 1.27
C LYS A 71 9.23 -25.26 0.35
N HIS A 72 9.56 -23.99 0.00
CA HIS A 72 10.58 -23.63 -0.99
C HIS A 72 11.44 -22.48 -0.47
N ILE A 73 12.05 -22.68 0.70
CA ILE A 73 12.90 -21.65 1.33
C ILE A 73 14.22 -21.53 0.56
N ILE A 74 14.55 -20.31 0.16
CA ILE A 74 15.86 -19.97 -0.43
C ILE A 74 16.87 -19.98 0.71
N LYS A 75 17.89 -20.86 0.64
CA LYS A 75 18.90 -21.03 1.69
C LYS A 75 20.18 -20.23 1.45
N ASN A 76 20.43 -19.86 0.21
CA ASN A 76 21.59 -19.09 -0.17
C ASN A 76 21.26 -17.59 -0.13
N GLU A 77 22.09 -16.79 0.54
CA GLU A 77 21.87 -15.35 0.72
C GLU A 77 21.95 -14.60 -0.62
N ASP A 78 22.93 -14.91 -1.47
CA ASP A 78 23.08 -14.26 -2.77
C ASP A 78 21.88 -14.52 -3.68
N ASP A 79 21.33 -15.73 -3.64
CA ASP A 79 20.14 -16.08 -4.40
C ASP A 79 18.89 -15.37 -3.86
N ALA A 80 18.81 -15.21 -2.53
CA ALA A 80 17.73 -14.45 -1.90
C ALA A 80 17.78 -12.97 -2.29
N ILE A 81 18.95 -12.33 -2.24
CA ILE A 81 19.17 -10.93 -2.63
C ILE A 81 18.83 -10.73 -4.11
N LYS A 82 19.33 -11.59 -5.00
CA LYS A 82 19.02 -11.52 -6.43
C LYS A 82 17.53 -11.71 -6.70
N GLY A 83 16.92 -12.67 -6.02
CA GLY A 83 15.49 -12.92 -6.13
C GLY A 83 14.65 -11.73 -5.67
N LEU A 84 15.04 -11.09 -4.58
CA LEU A 84 14.39 -9.89 -4.06
C LEU A 84 14.54 -8.70 -5.03
N ASP A 85 15.74 -8.42 -5.53
CA ASP A 85 15.98 -7.35 -6.51
C ASP A 85 15.09 -7.51 -7.75
N ILE A 86 15.03 -8.71 -8.34
CA ILE A 86 14.17 -8.98 -9.50
C ILE A 86 12.70 -8.69 -9.18
N ARG A 87 12.20 -9.14 -8.03
CA ARG A 87 10.80 -8.98 -7.64
C ARG A 87 10.45 -7.52 -7.34
N LEU A 88 11.35 -6.80 -6.68
CA LEU A 88 11.14 -5.38 -6.40
C LEU A 88 11.10 -4.56 -7.69
N ARG A 89 12.03 -4.79 -8.62
CA ARG A 89 12.03 -4.11 -9.93
C ARG A 89 10.76 -4.41 -10.73
N GLU A 90 10.35 -5.66 -10.78
CA GLU A 90 9.10 -6.07 -11.45
C GLU A 90 7.89 -5.34 -10.85
N SER A 91 7.81 -5.31 -9.51
CA SER A 91 6.72 -4.62 -8.77
C SER A 91 6.72 -3.11 -9.04
N ILE A 92 7.88 -2.47 -8.96
CA ILE A 92 8.04 -1.04 -9.26
C ILE A 92 7.59 -0.75 -10.69
N ARG A 93 8.08 -1.51 -11.66
CA ARG A 93 7.72 -1.33 -13.07
C ARG A 93 6.22 -1.44 -13.32
N LEU A 94 5.56 -2.42 -12.72
CA LEU A 94 4.11 -2.60 -12.85
C LEU A 94 3.31 -1.48 -12.17
N GLN A 95 3.79 -0.96 -11.06
CA GLN A 95 3.14 0.13 -10.31
C GLN A 95 3.49 1.52 -10.85
N SER A 96 4.48 1.62 -11.74
CA SER A 96 4.89 2.88 -12.36
C SER A 96 4.13 3.21 -13.67
N ILE A 97 3.12 2.43 -14.02
CA ILE A 97 2.25 2.74 -15.16
C ILE A 97 1.24 3.81 -14.73
N ALA A 98 1.38 5.01 -15.25
CA ALA A 98 0.52 6.13 -14.91
C ALA A 98 0.37 7.11 -16.07
N ASP A 99 -0.79 7.78 -16.13
CA ASP A 99 -1.09 8.83 -17.13
C ASP A 99 -0.59 10.22 -16.73
N VAL A 100 0.01 10.32 -15.53
CA VAL A 100 0.54 11.55 -14.95
C VAL A 100 1.97 11.36 -14.47
N PRO A 101 2.77 12.43 -14.32
CA PRO A 101 4.11 12.31 -13.73
C PRO A 101 4.07 11.64 -12.36
N LEU A 102 4.91 10.63 -12.18
CA LEU A 102 5.05 9.91 -10.92
C LEU A 102 6.11 10.56 -10.02
N GLY A 103 5.89 10.39 -8.72
CA GLY A 103 6.86 10.68 -7.70
C GLY A 103 6.76 9.66 -6.57
N ALA A 104 7.74 9.68 -5.68
CA ALA A 104 7.81 8.77 -4.53
C ALA A 104 8.01 9.55 -3.23
N PHE A 105 7.36 9.10 -2.17
CA PHE A 105 7.69 9.57 -0.84
C PHE A 105 9.02 8.96 -0.38
N LEU A 106 9.85 9.79 0.23
CA LEU A 106 11.17 9.40 0.75
C LEU A 106 11.27 9.80 2.22
N SER A 107 11.43 8.84 3.11
CA SER A 107 11.58 9.07 4.56
C SER A 107 13.04 9.02 5.02
N GLY A 108 13.96 8.56 4.16
CA GLY A 108 15.34 8.27 4.57
C GLY A 108 15.51 6.91 5.24
N GLY A 109 14.42 6.18 5.48
CA GLY A 109 14.45 4.78 5.95
C GLY A 109 14.89 3.82 4.85
N ILE A 110 15.30 2.61 5.23
CA ILE A 110 15.84 1.60 4.30
C ILE A 110 14.84 1.26 3.20
N ASP A 111 13.58 1.05 3.54
CA ASP A 111 12.57 0.60 2.59
C ASP A 111 12.30 1.63 1.50
N SER A 112 11.97 2.87 1.89
CA SER A 112 11.71 3.97 0.95
C SER A 112 12.93 4.29 0.11
N SER A 113 14.13 4.28 0.72
CA SER A 113 15.38 4.53 0.01
C SER A 113 15.68 3.45 -1.02
N THR A 114 15.42 2.18 -0.69
CA THR A 114 15.59 1.05 -1.63
C THR A 114 14.66 1.19 -2.82
N ILE A 115 13.39 1.48 -2.59
CA ILE A 115 12.40 1.67 -3.67
C ILE A 115 12.82 2.83 -4.58
N VAL A 116 13.18 3.98 -4.00
CA VAL A 116 13.60 5.16 -4.77
C VAL A 116 14.89 4.90 -5.53
N ALA A 117 15.86 4.18 -4.95
CA ALA A 117 17.10 3.82 -5.63
C ALA A 117 16.84 2.92 -6.84
N LEU A 118 15.96 1.94 -6.71
CA LEU A 118 15.55 1.08 -7.83
C LEU A 118 14.80 1.87 -8.90
N MET A 119 13.85 2.74 -8.53
CA MET A 119 13.18 3.64 -9.47
C MET A 119 14.19 4.50 -10.23
N GLN A 120 15.11 5.15 -9.52
CA GLN A 120 16.11 6.03 -10.11
C GLN A 120 17.08 5.26 -11.05
N SER A 121 17.41 4.01 -10.72
CA SER A 121 18.30 3.19 -11.57
C SER A 121 17.69 2.83 -12.92
N GLU A 122 16.38 2.85 -13.06
CA GLU A 122 15.65 2.55 -14.29
C GLU A 122 15.10 3.80 -14.99
N ALA A 123 15.12 4.95 -14.31
CA ALA A 123 14.58 6.19 -14.83
C ALA A 123 15.52 6.86 -15.83
N VAL A 124 14.97 7.45 -16.89
CA VAL A 124 15.72 8.26 -17.89
C VAL A 124 15.98 9.68 -17.37
N SER A 125 15.14 10.15 -16.45
CA SER A 125 15.24 11.49 -15.82
C SER A 125 15.19 11.34 -14.30
N PRO A 126 15.66 12.37 -13.54
CA PRO A 126 15.57 12.32 -12.09
C PRO A 126 14.16 12.03 -11.59
N VAL A 127 14.02 11.04 -10.73
CA VAL A 127 12.75 10.70 -10.07
C VAL A 127 12.37 11.81 -9.13
N LYS A 128 11.11 12.26 -9.17
CA LYS A 128 10.58 13.22 -8.21
C LYS A 128 10.37 12.55 -6.87
N THR A 129 10.96 13.12 -5.82
CA THR A 129 10.82 12.61 -4.45
C THR A 129 10.29 13.68 -3.52
N PHE A 130 9.48 13.27 -2.56
CA PHE A 130 8.81 14.18 -1.64
C PHE A 130 8.99 13.70 -0.19
N THR A 131 9.21 14.65 0.70
CA THR A 131 9.28 14.39 2.14
C THR A 131 8.49 15.44 2.90
N ILE A 132 7.76 14.97 3.91
CA ILE A 132 7.16 15.85 4.90
C ILE A 132 8.08 15.86 6.11
N GLY A 133 8.63 17.03 6.42
CA GLY A 133 9.40 17.28 7.62
C GLY A 133 8.55 17.94 8.71
N PHE A 134 8.98 17.82 9.94
CA PHE A 134 8.38 18.52 11.08
C PHE A 134 9.37 19.53 11.63
N SER A 135 8.83 20.66 12.12
CA SER A 135 9.65 21.72 12.75
C SER A 135 10.29 21.24 14.05
N GLU A 136 9.70 20.23 14.69
CA GLU A 136 10.21 19.59 15.90
C GLU A 136 11.33 18.60 15.54
N SER A 137 12.52 18.82 16.12
CA SER A 137 13.74 18.10 15.73
C SER A 137 13.76 16.60 16.05
N GLU A 138 12.98 16.15 17.05
CA GLU A 138 13.04 14.77 17.53
C GLU A 138 12.44 13.73 16.54
N HIS A 139 11.62 14.18 15.58
CA HIS A 139 10.94 13.29 14.62
C HIS A 139 11.13 13.73 13.17
N ASN A 140 12.15 14.54 12.90
CA ASN A 140 12.36 15.10 11.58
C ASN A 140 13.22 14.16 10.70
N GLU A 141 12.55 13.26 9.98
CA GLU A 141 13.20 12.36 9.02
C GLU A 141 13.67 13.07 7.74
N ALA A 142 13.25 14.32 7.50
CA ALA A 142 13.56 15.04 6.27
C ALA A 142 15.08 15.24 6.06
N ILE A 143 15.85 15.36 7.13
CA ILE A 143 17.31 15.49 7.06
C ILE A 143 17.93 14.25 6.39
N TYR A 144 17.52 13.06 6.81
CA TYR A 144 18.00 11.80 6.23
C TYR A 144 17.50 11.60 4.80
N ALA A 145 16.23 11.92 4.54
CA ALA A 145 15.65 11.85 3.21
C ALA A 145 16.40 12.74 2.21
N LYS A 146 16.74 13.96 2.62
CA LYS A 146 17.53 14.90 1.81
C LYS A 146 18.90 14.34 1.42
N GLU A 147 19.62 13.74 2.37
CA GLU A 147 20.92 13.13 2.11
C GLU A 147 20.81 11.96 1.13
N VAL A 148 19.80 11.10 1.30
CA VAL A 148 19.51 10.00 0.37
C VAL A 148 19.14 10.52 -1.01
N ALA A 149 18.27 11.53 -1.10
CA ALA A 149 17.85 12.14 -2.36
C ALA A 149 19.05 12.72 -3.12
N ARG A 150 19.93 13.44 -2.41
CA ARG A 150 21.17 13.99 -2.97
C ARG A 150 22.11 12.90 -3.49
N HIS A 151 22.25 11.80 -2.74
CA HIS A 151 23.08 10.66 -3.13
C HIS A 151 22.55 9.97 -4.38
N LEU A 152 21.23 9.78 -4.47
CA LEU A 152 20.57 9.13 -5.59
C LEU A 152 20.39 10.04 -6.81
N GLY A 153 20.55 11.34 -6.66
CA GLY A 153 20.37 12.32 -7.73
C GLY A 153 18.90 12.54 -8.13
N THR A 154 17.98 12.44 -7.19
CA THR A 154 16.54 12.66 -7.41
C THR A 154 16.19 14.15 -7.39
N GLU A 155 15.06 14.52 -8.01
CA GLU A 155 14.43 15.85 -7.87
C GLU A 155 13.61 15.87 -6.58
N HIS A 156 14.22 16.40 -5.50
CA HIS A 156 13.65 16.31 -4.15
C HIS A 156 12.94 17.58 -3.72
N THR A 157 11.74 17.41 -3.17
CA THR A 157 10.92 18.47 -2.58
C THR A 157 10.62 18.16 -1.12
N GLU A 158 10.85 19.13 -0.24
CA GLU A 158 10.58 19.04 1.19
C GLU A 158 9.41 19.98 1.55
N LEU A 159 8.43 19.49 2.30
CA LEU A 159 7.38 20.29 2.91
C LEU A 159 7.53 20.19 4.43
N TYR A 160 7.68 21.32 5.11
CA TYR A 160 7.75 21.36 6.56
C TYR A 160 6.42 21.79 7.15
N LEU A 161 5.93 20.99 8.08
CA LEU A 161 4.69 21.25 8.82
C LEU A 161 5.02 21.53 10.29
N SER A 162 4.25 22.42 10.88
CA SER A 162 4.20 22.61 12.34
C SER A 162 3.04 21.78 12.93
N SER A 163 3.07 21.59 14.26
CA SER A 163 1.97 20.92 14.98
C SER A 163 0.62 21.60 14.74
N ASN A 164 0.60 22.91 14.49
CA ASN A 164 -0.64 23.65 14.21
C ASN A 164 -1.18 23.36 12.81
N ASP A 165 -0.31 23.22 11.82
CA ASP A 165 -0.70 22.90 10.42
C ASP A 165 -1.35 21.51 10.31
N ALA A 166 -1.10 20.61 11.25
CA ALA A 166 -1.66 19.26 11.27
C ALA A 166 -3.07 19.19 11.90
N LEU A 167 -3.53 20.27 12.53
CA LEU A 167 -4.83 20.35 13.24
C LEU A 167 -5.89 21.11 12.43
N ASP A 168 -5.52 21.84 11.38
CA ASP A 168 -6.40 22.55 10.45
C ASP A 168 -6.77 21.64 9.26
#